data_50e468ec6776bcfc47656aad2abd702c
#
_entry.id   50e468ec6776bcfc47656aad2abd702c
#
_cell.length_a   1.000
_cell.length_b   1.000
_cell.length_c   1.000
_cell.angle_alpha   90.00
_cell.angle_beta   90.00
_cell.angle_gamma   90.00
#
_symmetry.space_group_name_H-M   'P 1'
#
loop_
_entity.id
_entity.type
_entity.pdbx_description
1 polymer ?
#
loop_
_entity_poly.entity_id
_entity_poly.type
_entity_poly.pdbx_seq_one_letter_code
_entity_poly.pdbx_strand_id
1 'polypeptide(L)'
;MEERPSTVVRGLIAVGVAVALNIGLFLGFDALGIALRVPAQMGSTEMADMTLPPVLLFTAVPSAIAVGIALVLDRTTGKARTVFSSVVVLLSFLSLLTLLSLDSSTVDRIFQGVMHLVPAAALVALVSPTLRSE
;
A
#
# COMPACT_ATOMS: atom_id res chain seq x y z
N MET A 1 8.35 9.59 31.03
CA MET A 1 8.43 8.43 30.09
C MET A 1 7.37 8.65 29.04
N GLU A 2 7.77 9.00 27.85
CA GLU A 2 6.80 9.02 26.72
C GLU A 2 6.44 7.57 26.41
N GLU A 3 5.19 7.19 26.66
CA GLU A 3 4.65 5.91 26.21
C GLU A 3 4.68 5.90 24.68
N ARG A 4 5.55 5.08 24.10
CA ARG A 4 5.55 4.87 22.65
C ARG A 4 4.19 4.30 22.26
N PRO A 5 3.45 4.93 21.33
CA PRO A 5 2.19 4.38 20.86
C PRO A 5 2.43 2.96 20.35
N SER A 6 1.52 2.05 20.71
CA SER A 6 1.65 0.63 20.36
C SER A 6 1.70 0.46 18.83
N THR A 7 2.39 -0.58 18.37
CA THR A 7 2.45 -0.96 16.94
C THR A 7 1.05 -1.09 16.33
N VAL A 8 0.05 -1.53 17.11
CA VAL A 8 -1.35 -1.60 16.67
C VAL A 8 -1.90 -0.22 16.35
N VAL A 9 -1.74 0.75 17.25
CA VAL A 9 -2.24 2.13 17.04
C VAL A 9 -1.56 2.76 15.83
N ARG A 10 -0.24 2.66 15.73
CA ARG A 10 0.50 3.15 14.57
C ARG A 10 0.11 2.44 13.28
N GLY A 11 -0.16 1.14 13.36
CA GLY A 11 -0.65 0.34 12.24
C GLY A 11 -2.01 0.82 11.74
N LEU A 12 -2.97 1.04 12.63
CA LEU A 12 -4.28 1.56 12.27
C LEU A 12 -4.17 2.96 11.64
N ILE A 13 -3.32 3.83 12.20
CA ILE A 13 -3.05 5.15 11.62
C ILE A 13 -2.45 5.01 10.22
N ALA A 14 -1.48 4.10 10.03
CA ALA A 14 -0.85 3.88 8.73
C ALA A 14 -1.86 3.41 7.66
N VAL A 15 -2.76 2.48 8.01
CA VAL A 15 -3.83 2.03 7.11
C VAL A 15 -4.76 3.20 6.78
N GLY A 16 -5.20 3.97 7.78
CA GLY A 16 -6.07 5.14 7.57
C GLY A 16 -5.41 6.20 6.67
N VAL A 17 -4.14 6.51 6.91
CA VAL A 17 -3.36 7.45 6.08
C VAL A 17 -3.22 6.94 4.65
N ALA A 18 -2.86 5.66 4.46
CA ALA A 18 -2.73 5.06 3.15
C ALA A 18 -4.03 5.12 2.35
N VAL A 19 -5.16 4.77 2.99
CA VAL A 19 -6.49 4.83 2.39
C VAL A 19 -6.87 6.26 2.03
N ALA A 20 -6.71 7.21 2.95
CA ALA A 20 -7.05 8.62 2.72
C ALA A 20 -6.24 9.22 1.57
N LEU A 21 -4.94 8.94 1.51
CA LEU A 21 -4.07 9.42 0.44
C LEU A 21 -4.43 8.80 -0.92
N ASN A 22 -4.70 7.50 -0.98
CA ASN A 22 -5.10 6.85 -2.23
C ASN A 22 -6.48 7.30 -2.71
N ILE A 23 -7.43 7.54 -1.81
CA ILE A 23 -8.72 8.18 -2.19
C ILE A 23 -8.46 9.58 -2.75
N GLY A 24 -7.64 10.38 -2.08
CA GLY A 24 -7.31 11.73 -2.52
C GLY A 24 -6.65 11.74 -3.91
N LEU A 25 -5.72 10.82 -4.16
CA LEU A 25 -5.09 10.64 -5.46
C LEU A 25 -6.13 10.23 -6.53
N PHE A 26 -6.96 9.22 -6.23
CA PHE A 26 -7.99 8.76 -7.15
C PHE A 26 -8.95 9.90 -7.54
N LEU A 27 -9.49 10.62 -6.56
CA LEU A 27 -10.38 11.75 -6.80
C LEU A 27 -9.69 12.90 -7.53
N GLY A 28 -8.40 13.14 -7.24
CA GLY A 28 -7.59 14.13 -7.94
C GLY A 28 -7.41 13.78 -9.42
N PHE A 29 -7.14 12.52 -9.75
CA PHE A 29 -7.00 12.06 -11.13
C PHE A 29 -8.34 12.13 -11.88
N ASP A 30 -9.43 11.70 -11.22
CA ASP A 30 -10.78 11.80 -11.78
C ASP A 30 -11.16 13.27 -12.09
N ALA A 31 -10.87 14.19 -11.18
CA ALA A 31 -11.09 15.63 -11.38
C ALA A 31 -10.27 16.23 -12.52
N LEU A 32 -9.11 15.63 -12.84
CA LEU A 32 -8.29 16.02 -14.00
C LEU A 32 -8.73 15.35 -15.31
N GLY A 33 -9.81 14.55 -15.28
CA GLY A 33 -10.30 13.80 -16.43
C GLY A 33 -9.44 12.58 -16.78
N ILE A 34 -8.62 12.10 -15.86
CA ILE A 34 -7.76 10.92 -16.03
C ILE A 34 -8.53 9.71 -15.52
N ALA A 35 -9.17 8.96 -16.39
CA ALA A 35 -9.82 7.69 -16.07
C ALA A 35 -8.75 6.59 -15.97
N LEU A 36 -8.46 6.14 -14.75
CA LEU A 36 -7.55 5.01 -14.53
C LEU A 36 -8.24 3.70 -14.90
N ARG A 37 -7.55 2.84 -15.63
CA ARG A 37 -8.08 1.55 -16.10
C ARG A 37 -7.39 0.39 -15.41
N VAL A 38 -8.17 -0.58 -15.00
CA VAL A 38 -7.72 -1.79 -14.31
C VAL A 38 -8.35 -3.02 -14.98
N PRO A 39 -7.76 -4.22 -14.84
CA PRO A 39 -8.43 -5.45 -15.27
C PRO A 39 -9.82 -5.57 -14.65
N ALA A 40 -10.83 -5.82 -15.46
CA ALA A 40 -12.23 -5.93 -15.03
C ALA A 40 -12.43 -7.06 -14.00
N GLN A 41 -11.61 -8.11 -14.11
CA GLN A 41 -11.56 -9.23 -13.17
C GLN A 41 -10.11 -9.71 -13.03
N MET A 42 -9.81 -10.38 -11.93
CA MET A 42 -8.49 -10.96 -11.69
C MET A 42 -8.15 -11.98 -12.80
N GLY A 43 -7.05 -11.72 -13.52
CA GLY A 43 -6.62 -12.53 -14.67
C GLY A 43 -7.33 -12.23 -16.00
N SER A 44 -8.21 -11.23 -16.05
CA SER A 44 -8.83 -10.76 -17.29
C SER A 44 -7.89 -9.84 -18.09
N THR A 45 -7.96 -9.93 -19.41
CA THR A 45 -7.35 -8.95 -20.33
C THR A 45 -8.28 -7.76 -20.62
N GLU A 46 -9.56 -7.88 -20.25
CA GLU A 46 -10.53 -6.80 -20.39
C GLU A 46 -10.28 -5.73 -19.34
N MET A 47 -10.18 -4.49 -19.76
CA MET A 47 -9.92 -3.33 -18.90
C MET A 47 -11.22 -2.57 -18.63
N ALA A 48 -11.45 -2.23 -17.36
CA ALA A 48 -12.56 -1.41 -16.89
C ALA A 48 -12.06 -0.16 -16.20
N ASP A 49 -12.89 0.87 -16.13
CA ASP A 49 -12.55 2.08 -15.38
C ASP A 49 -12.48 1.77 -13.88
N MET A 50 -11.42 2.25 -13.23
CA MET A 50 -11.25 2.12 -11.80
C MET A 50 -12.35 2.91 -11.08
N THR A 51 -12.91 2.31 -10.04
CA THR A 51 -13.92 2.93 -9.18
C THR A 51 -13.44 3.01 -7.74
N LEU A 52 -14.13 3.77 -6.89
CA LEU A 52 -13.72 3.97 -5.49
C LEU A 52 -13.68 2.68 -4.65
N PRO A 53 -14.66 1.74 -4.73
CA PRO A 53 -14.62 0.53 -3.91
C PRO A 53 -13.36 -0.34 -4.10
N PRO A 54 -12.87 -0.62 -5.31
CA PRO A 54 -11.58 -1.27 -5.51
C PRO A 54 -10.41 -0.50 -4.89
N VAL A 55 -10.37 0.83 -5.01
CA VAL A 55 -9.30 1.65 -4.38
C VAL A 55 -9.25 1.42 -2.87
N LEU A 56 -10.41 1.47 -2.21
CA LEU A 56 -10.54 1.19 -0.78
C LEU A 56 -10.06 -0.22 -0.43
N LEU A 57 -10.59 -1.21 -1.11
CA LEU A 57 -10.33 -2.62 -0.79
C LEU A 57 -8.86 -2.99 -1.02
N PHE A 58 -8.31 -2.64 -2.18
CA PHE A 58 -6.94 -2.97 -2.55
C PHE A 58 -5.89 -2.11 -1.83
N THR A 59 -6.29 -1.04 -1.15
CA THR A 59 -5.40 -0.30 -0.24
C THR A 59 -5.52 -0.81 1.19
N ALA A 60 -6.74 -0.92 1.73
CA ALA A 60 -6.97 -1.26 3.14
C ALA A 60 -6.56 -2.69 3.48
N VAL A 61 -6.95 -3.67 2.65
CA VAL A 61 -6.72 -5.09 2.97
C VAL A 61 -5.23 -5.45 2.98
N PRO A 62 -4.43 -5.16 1.95
CA PRO A 62 -3.00 -5.44 1.99
C PRO A 62 -2.27 -4.68 3.11
N SER A 63 -2.66 -3.43 3.38
CA SER A 63 -2.08 -2.64 4.46
C SER A 63 -2.39 -3.24 5.84
N ALA A 64 -3.61 -3.71 6.06
CA ALA A 64 -3.98 -4.38 7.30
C ALA A 64 -3.23 -5.71 7.48
N ILE A 65 -3.07 -6.49 6.42
CA ILE A 65 -2.26 -7.73 6.43
C ILE A 65 -0.81 -7.40 6.77
N ALA A 66 -0.23 -6.35 6.19
CA ALA A 66 1.14 -5.92 6.49
C ALA A 66 1.31 -5.53 7.97
N VAL A 67 0.32 -4.84 8.56
CA VAL A 67 0.32 -4.55 10.01
C VAL A 67 0.27 -5.85 10.83
N GLY A 68 -0.55 -6.81 10.43
CA GLY A 68 -0.57 -8.15 11.06
C GLY A 68 0.79 -8.85 11.02
N ILE A 69 1.46 -8.81 9.87
CA ILE A 69 2.83 -9.34 9.70
C ILE A 69 3.81 -8.60 10.62
N ALA A 70 3.74 -7.26 10.69
CA ALA A 70 4.57 -6.46 11.58
C ALA A 70 4.45 -6.90 13.04
N LEU A 71 3.21 -7.14 13.52
CA LEU A 71 2.95 -7.60 14.89
C LEU A 71 3.53 -9.00 15.17
N VAL A 72 3.46 -9.89 14.19
CA VAL A 72 4.06 -11.23 14.31
C VAL A 72 5.59 -11.11 14.34
N LEU A 73 6.18 -10.36 13.43
CA LEU A 73 7.63 -10.16 13.37
C LEU A 73 8.17 -9.54 14.66
N ASP A 74 7.46 -8.55 15.23
CA ASP A 74 7.88 -7.91 16.47
C ASP A 74 7.93 -8.86 17.66
N ARG A 75 7.15 -9.94 17.63
CA ARG A 75 7.13 -10.99 18.66
C ARG A 75 8.14 -12.09 18.42
N THR A 76 8.51 -12.34 17.19
CA THR A 76 9.28 -13.54 16.78
C THR A 76 10.75 -13.26 16.47
N THR A 77 11.13 -12.01 16.20
CA THR A 77 12.52 -11.66 15.85
C THR A 77 12.95 -10.31 16.42
N GLY A 78 14.22 -10.21 16.88
CA GLY A 78 14.82 -8.94 17.29
C GLY A 78 15.05 -7.98 16.10
N LYS A 79 15.10 -8.48 14.86
CA LYS A 79 15.32 -7.69 13.63
C LYS A 79 14.01 -7.35 12.91
N ALA A 80 12.89 -7.27 13.62
CA ALA A 80 11.56 -7.07 13.06
C ALA A 80 11.49 -5.85 12.13
N ARG A 81 12.10 -4.74 12.52
CA ARG A 81 12.15 -3.50 11.73
C ARG A 81 12.78 -3.71 10.36
N THR A 82 13.96 -4.33 10.31
CA THR A 82 14.69 -4.57 9.07
C THR A 82 13.92 -5.54 8.17
N VAL A 83 13.45 -6.65 8.72
CA VAL A 83 12.70 -7.66 7.98
C VAL A 83 11.41 -7.06 7.41
N PHE A 84 10.63 -6.37 8.23
CA PHE A 84 9.39 -5.74 7.81
C PHE A 84 9.62 -4.74 6.67
N SER A 85 10.55 -3.80 6.85
CA SER A 85 10.84 -2.79 5.83
C SER A 85 11.31 -3.43 4.52
N SER A 86 12.17 -4.45 4.59
CA SER A 86 12.64 -5.18 3.40
C SER A 86 11.49 -5.88 2.68
N VAL A 87 10.59 -6.53 3.40
CA VAL A 87 9.42 -7.22 2.83
C VAL A 87 8.49 -6.21 2.16
N VAL A 88 8.18 -5.09 2.83
CA VAL A 88 7.31 -4.04 2.25
C VAL A 88 7.90 -3.47 0.98
N VAL A 89 9.20 -3.13 0.97
CA VAL A 89 9.90 -2.61 -0.21
C VAL A 89 9.90 -3.63 -1.34
N LEU A 90 10.23 -4.89 -1.04
CA LEU A 90 10.26 -5.96 -2.05
C LEU A 90 8.88 -6.19 -2.67
N LEU A 91 7.83 -6.29 -1.86
CA LEU A 91 6.46 -6.48 -2.35
C LEU A 91 5.98 -5.30 -3.18
N SER A 92 6.34 -4.07 -2.79
CA SER A 92 6.04 -2.87 -3.56
C SER A 92 6.74 -2.90 -4.92
N PHE A 93 8.00 -3.29 -4.95
CA PHE A 93 8.75 -3.43 -6.20
C PHE A 93 8.14 -4.50 -7.12
N LEU A 94 7.78 -5.66 -6.58
CA LEU A 94 7.10 -6.72 -7.33
C LEU A 94 5.75 -6.25 -7.88
N SER A 95 4.99 -5.49 -7.09
CA SER A 95 3.72 -4.89 -7.54
C SER A 95 3.92 -3.92 -8.70
N LEU A 96 4.99 -3.11 -8.67
CA LEU A 96 5.32 -2.22 -9.79
C LEU A 96 5.69 -3.00 -11.05
N LEU A 97 6.43 -4.09 -10.92
CA LEU A 97 6.75 -4.96 -12.06
C LEU A 97 5.49 -5.56 -12.69
N THR A 98 4.49 -5.91 -11.88
CA THR A 98 3.22 -6.42 -12.38
C THR A 98 2.49 -5.37 -13.24
N LEU A 99 2.56 -4.09 -12.86
CA LEU A 99 1.97 -3.02 -13.67
C LEU A 99 2.59 -2.89 -15.07
N LEU A 100 3.86 -3.27 -15.23
CA LEU A 100 4.53 -3.23 -16.54
C LEU A 100 3.99 -4.29 -17.51
N SER A 101 3.40 -5.36 -16.99
CA SER A 101 2.80 -6.44 -17.79
C SER A 101 1.36 -6.17 -18.21
N LEU A 102 0.72 -5.13 -17.65
CA LEU A 102 -0.66 -4.77 -18.00
C LEU A 102 -0.71 -4.04 -19.35
N ASP A 103 -1.73 -4.36 -20.12
CA ASP A 103 -2.05 -3.64 -21.37
C ASP A 103 -2.79 -2.33 -21.05
N SER A 104 -2.05 -1.40 -20.46
CA SER A 104 -2.55 -0.09 -20.05
C SER A 104 -1.67 1.04 -20.56
N SER A 105 -2.19 2.26 -20.58
CA SER A 105 -1.41 3.43 -21.01
C SER A 105 -0.23 3.71 -20.06
N THR A 106 0.78 4.41 -20.55
CA THR A 106 1.90 4.86 -19.71
C THR A 106 1.41 5.74 -18.56
N VAL A 107 0.39 6.56 -18.81
CA VAL A 107 -0.24 7.41 -17.79
C VAL A 107 -0.86 6.56 -16.68
N ASP A 108 -1.67 5.54 -17.03
CA ASP A 108 -2.25 4.61 -16.06
C ASP A 108 -1.19 3.94 -15.21
N ARG A 109 -0.10 3.45 -15.83
CA ARG A 109 0.99 2.77 -15.11
C ARG A 109 1.67 3.69 -14.10
N ILE A 110 1.93 4.95 -14.48
CA ILE A 110 2.55 5.93 -13.58
C ILE A 110 1.64 6.19 -12.38
N PHE A 111 0.37 6.49 -12.61
CA PHE A 111 -0.57 6.83 -11.54
C PHE A 111 -0.87 5.63 -10.63
N GLN A 112 -1.09 4.45 -11.20
CA GLN A 112 -1.24 3.22 -10.41
C GLN A 112 0.05 2.91 -9.62
N GLY A 113 1.23 3.14 -10.20
CA GLY A 113 2.51 3.01 -9.53
C GLY A 113 2.60 3.92 -8.28
N VAL A 114 2.21 5.18 -8.41
CA VAL A 114 2.15 6.11 -7.26
C VAL A 114 1.18 5.58 -6.19
N MET A 115 -0.01 5.11 -6.56
CA MET A 115 -0.99 4.55 -5.63
C MET A 115 -0.50 3.26 -4.93
N HIS A 116 0.43 2.51 -5.53
CA HIS A 116 1.08 1.35 -4.87
C HIS A 116 2.18 1.79 -3.90
N LEU A 117 2.91 2.85 -4.21
CA LEU A 117 3.99 3.35 -3.34
C LEU A 117 3.48 4.06 -2.09
N VAL A 118 2.31 4.69 -2.14
CA VAL A 118 1.74 5.44 -1.01
C VAL A 118 1.50 4.55 0.21
N PRO A 119 0.82 3.39 0.13
CA PRO A 119 0.65 2.50 1.27
C PRO A 119 1.99 1.97 1.82
N ALA A 120 2.93 1.64 0.93
CA ALA A 120 4.25 1.18 1.33
C ALA A 120 5.01 2.25 2.12
N ALA A 121 5.01 3.49 1.64
CA ALA A 121 5.63 4.61 2.33
C ALA A 121 4.99 4.88 3.69
N ALA A 122 3.65 4.84 3.79
CA ALA A 122 2.93 5.01 5.04
C ALA A 122 3.27 3.90 6.05
N LEU A 123 3.31 2.64 5.63
CA LEU A 123 3.67 1.50 6.48
C LEU A 123 5.11 1.59 6.97
N VAL A 124 6.06 1.87 6.09
CA VAL A 124 7.47 2.02 6.48
C VAL A 124 7.67 3.21 7.42
N ALA A 125 7.06 4.35 7.13
CA ALA A 125 7.24 5.56 7.93
C ALA A 125 6.58 5.47 9.33
N LEU A 126 5.41 4.85 9.44
CA LEU A 126 4.61 4.87 10.66
C LEU A 126 4.72 3.58 11.50
N VAL A 127 4.86 2.42 10.85
CA VAL A 127 4.91 1.12 11.56
C VAL A 127 6.35 0.71 11.85
N SER A 128 7.25 0.82 10.88
CA SER A 128 8.63 0.35 11.03
C SER A 128 9.35 0.92 12.27
N PRO A 129 9.22 2.22 12.65
CA PRO A 129 9.87 2.75 13.84
C PRO A 129 9.38 2.18 15.17
N THR A 130 8.24 1.49 15.18
CA THR A 130 7.69 0.86 16.40
C THR A 130 8.25 -0.54 16.64
N LEU A 131 8.89 -1.13 15.64
CA LEU A 131 9.39 -2.50 15.66
C LEU A 131 10.81 -2.59 16.24
N ARG A 132 11.15 -3.76 16.79
CA ARG A 132 12.49 -4.05 17.32
C ARG A 132 13.56 -4.00 16.24
N SER A 133 14.73 -3.50 16.59
CA SER A 133 15.86 -3.27 15.65
C SER A 133 17.21 -3.79 16.19
N GLU A 134 17.18 -4.72 17.13
CA GLU A 134 18.40 -5.30 17.71
C GLU A 134 19.10 -6.28 16.77
#